data_29377617eb6fda245cf101fa46230b39
#
_entry.id   29377617eb6fda245cf101fa46230b39
#
_cell.length_a   1.000
_cell.length_b   1.000
_cell.length_c   1.000
_cell.angle_alpha   90.00
_cell.angle_beta   90.00
_cell.angle_gamma   90.00
#
_symmetry.space_group_name_H-M   'P 1'
#
loop_
_entity.id
_entity.type
_entity.pdbx_description
1 polymer ?
#
loop_
_entity_poly.entity_id
_entity_poly.type
_entity_poly.pdbx_seq_one_letter_code
_entity_poly.pdbx_strand_id
1 'polypeptide(L)'
;GSVYSKEELRSLADVLVNYPSITVVSDEIYEHINFTGSYFSIGAFSDMYNQVVTINGVSKSFAMTGWRLGYIGAPLSIAQACTKIQGQFTSGTSGISQRAAIAAVSADPSVVHEMRDAFLSRRDFILEELNKINGIIINQPQGAFYVFPDISSFFNKSYGDFTISNSDQLAMYI
;
A
#
# COMPACT_ATOMS: atom_id res chain seq x y z
N GLY A 1 -2.25 6.62 3.14
CA GLY A 1 -1.30 7.49 2.42
C GLY A 1 -0.10 7.94 3.26
N SER A 2 0.02 7.54 4.54
CA SER A 2 1.23 7.79 5.35
C SER A 2 2.36 6.85 4.91
N VAL A 3 3.59 7.35 5.00
CA VAL A 3 4.82 6.58 4.78
C VAL A 3 5.62 6.62 6.07
N TYR A 4 6.00 5.46 6.58
CA TYR A 4 6.85 5.37 7.75
C TYR A 4 8.30 5.74 7.40
N SER A 5 8.94 6.57 8.21
CA SER A 5 10.37 6.82 8.14
C SER A 5 11.17 5.60 8.64
N LYS A 6 12.45 5.57 8.32
CA LYS A 6 13.36 4.54 8.84
C LYS A 6 13.42 4.52 10.36
N GLU A 7 13.39 5.70 10.98
CA GLU A 7 13.43 5.90 12.42
C GLU A 7 12.15 5.39 13.09
N GLU A 8 10.99 5.65 12.52
CA GLU A 8 9.71 5.13 13.01
C GLU A 8 9.67 3.59 12.90
N LEU A 9 10.10 3.04 11.75
CA LEU A 9 10.20 1.59 11.56
C LEU A 9 11.22 0.97 12.53
N ARG A 10 12.35 1.64 12.82
CA ARG A 10 13.31 1.18 13.85
C ARG A 10 12.66 1.15 15.22
N SER A 11 11.92 2.20 15.58
CA SER A 11 11.23 2.26 16.90
C SER A 11 10.19 1.14 17.05
N LEU A 12 9.47 0.81 15.96
CA LEU A 12 8.56 -0.34 15.94
C LEU A 12 9.32 -1.67 16.10
N ALA A 13 10.40 -1.83 15.36
CA ALA A 13 11.23 -3.03 15.41
C ALA A 13 11.86 -3.23 16.81
N ASP A 14 12.31 -2.17 17.47
CA ASP A 14 12.88 -2.23 18.84
C ASP A 14 11.87 -2.77 19.87
N VAL A 15 10.58 -2.55 19.64
CA VAL A 15 9.53 -3.17 20.46
C VAL A 15 9.34 -4.63 20.04
N LEU A 16 9.20 -4.88 18.73
CA LEU A 16 8.81 -6.19 18.18
C LEU A 16 9.86 -7.28 18.42
N VAL A 17 11.16 -6.95 18.45
CA VAL A 17 12.22 -7.93 18.74
C VAL A 17 12.09 -8.57 20.12
N ASN A 18 11.39 -7.93 21.07
CA ASN A 18 11.11 -8.49 22.39
C ASN A 18 9.96 -9.50 22.38
N TYR A 19 9.25 -9.64 21.25
CA TYR A 19 8.10 -10.51 21.09
C TYR A 19 8.31 -11.45 19.88
N PRO A 20 9.23 -12.41 19.94
CA PRO A 20 9.63 -13.23 18.79
C PRO A 20 8.51 -14.15 18.26
N SER A 21 7.43 -14.33 19.00
CA SER A 21 6.25 -15.07 18.55
C SER A 21 5.31 -14.28 17.62
N ILE A 22 5.52 -12.96 17.52
CA ILE A 22 4.73 -12.11 16.61
C ILE A 22 5.34 -12.18 15.21
N THR A 23 4.54 -12.54 14.23
CA THR A 23 4.91 -12.39 12.81
C THR A 23 4.41 -11.03 12.31
N VAL A 24 5.32 -10.26 11.75
CA VAL A 24 5.03 -8.96 11.13
C VAL A 24 4.80 -9.18 9.64
N VAL A 25 3.64 -8.80 9.15
CA VAL A 25 3.33 -8.80 7.72
C VAL A 25 3.41 -7.35 7.22
N SER A 26 4.41 -7.06 6.39
CA SER A 26 4.63 -5.74 5.79
C SER A 26 4.19 -5.76 4.33
N ASP A 27 3.05 -5.13 4.03
CA ASP A 27 2.56 -4.99 2.66
C ASP A 27 3.18 -3.73 2.03
N GLU A 28 4.14 -3.94 1.13
CA GLU A 28 4.97 -2.91 0.54
C GLU A 28 4.63 -2.67 -0.95
N ILE A 29 3.42 -3.05 -1.36
CA ILE A 29 2.98 -2.97 -2.76
C ILE A 29 3.05 -1.55 -3.35
N TYR A 30 3.12 -0.52 -2.51
CA TYR A 30 3.20 0.90 -2.90
C TYR A 30 4.61 1.51 -2.77
N GLU A 31 5.67 0.72 -2.58
CA GLU A 31 7.04 1.21 -2.38
C GLU A 31 7.48 2.25 -3.41
N HIS A 32 7.12 2.06 -4.69
CA HIS A 32 7.47 2.98 -5.77
C HIS A 32 6.46 4.13 -5.98
N ILE A 33 5.27 4.07 -5.37
CA ILE A 33 4.30 5.16 -5.36
C ILE A 33 4.45 5.90 -4.02
N ASN A 34 5.61 6.44 -3.82
CA ASN A 34 6.06 7.14 -2.62
C ASN A 34 6.56 8.54 -3.01
N PHE A 35 5.97 9.56 -2.41
CA PHE A 35 6.21 10.97 -2.74
C PHE A 35 7.21 11.63 -1.80
N THR A 36 7.74 10.91 -0.80
CA THR A 36 8.73 11.47 0.15
C THR A 36 10.15 11.46 -0.39
N GLY A 37 10.40 10.70 -1.45
CA GLY A 37 11.74 10.48 -2.00
C GLY A 37 12.61 9.48 -1.23
N SER A 38 12.09 8.91 -0.13
CA SER A 38 12.78 7.89 0.67
C SER A 38 11.84 6.73 0.98
N TYR A 39 12.36 5.51 0.89
CA TYR A 39 11.64 4.30 1.23
C TYR A 39 12.56 3.40 2.07
N PHE A 40 11.98 2.75 3.07
CA PHE A 40 12.66 1.76 3.88
C PHE A 40 11.70 0.61 4.22
N SER A 41 12.19 -0.63 4.16
CA SER A 41 11.45 -1.82 4.57
C SER A 41 11.84 -2.22 5.99
N ILE A 42 10.87 -2.55 6.83
CA ILE A 42 11.13 -3.11 8.15
C ILE A 42 11.87 -4.46 8.06
N GLY A 43 11.67 -5.20 6.97
CA GLY A 43 12.37 -6.45 6.67
C GLY A 43 13.87 -6.27 6.37
N ALA A 44 14.34 -5.05 6.14
CA ALA A 44 15.76 -4.74 5.95
C ALA A 44 16.55 -4.68 7.26
N PHE A 45 15.91 -4.65 8.43
CA PHE A 45 16.59 -4.77 9.71
C PHE A 45 16.96 -6.23 9.98
N SER A 46 18.25 -6.51 10.17
CA SER A 46 18.76 -7.88 10.33
C SER A 46 18.19 -8.61 11.55
N ASP A 47 17.91 -7.89 12.63
CA ASP A 47 17.30 -8.42 13.84
C ASP A 47 15.80 -8.76 13.67
N MET A 48 15.15 -8.26 12.62
CA MET A 48 13.77 -8.56 12.27
C MET A 48 13.63 -9.71 11.26
N TYR A 49 14.71 -10.21 10.69
CA TYR A 49 14.71 -11.16 9.57
C TYR A 49 13.82 -12.39 9.79
N ASN A 50 13.79 -12.93 11.01
CA ASN A 50 13.01 -14.13 11.35
C ASN A 50 11.53 -13.86 11.69
N GLN A 51 11.13 -12.59 11.74
CA GLN A 51 9.77 -12.19 12.12
C GLN A 51 9.00 -11.51 11.01
N VAL A 52 9.67 -11.04 9.94
CA VAL A 52 9.03 -10.24 8.90
C VAL A 52 8.70 -11.08 7.67
N VAL A 53 7.49 -10.90 7.19
CA VAL A 53 7.03 -11.31 5.86
C VAL A 53 6.78 -10.05 5.06
N THR A 54 7.65 -9.74 4.12
CA THR A 54 7.47 -8.62 3.18
C THR A 54 6.65 -9.09 2.00
N ILE A 55 5.54 -8.41 1.74
CA ILE A 55 4.65 -8.66 0.59
C ILE A 55 4.88 -7.56 -0.44
N ASN A 56 5.07 -7.94 -1.69
CA ASN A 56 5.18 -7.00 -2.80
C ASN A 56 4.67 -7.61 -4.11
N GLY A 57 4.71 -6.86 -5.19
CA GLY A 57 4.27 -7.33 -6.49
C GLY A 57 4.35 -6.28 -7.58
N VAL A 58 3.99 -6.67 -8.78
CA VAL A 58 4.08 -5.81 -9.97
C VAL A 58 2.79 -5.04 -10.26
N SER A 59 1.73 -5.28 -9.48
CA SER A 59 0.38 -4.75 -9.77
C SER A 59 0.31 -3.24 -9.80
N LYS A 60 0.98 -2.55 -8.89
CA LYS A 60 0.85 -1.10 -8.69
C LYS A 60 1.97 -0.35 -9.40
N SER A 61 3.21 -0.63 -9.04
CA SER A 61 4.38 0.08 -9.57
C SER A 61 4.58 -0.06 -11.08
N PHE A 62 4.11 -1.16 -11.64
CA PHE A 62 4.26 -1.46 -13.08
C PHE A 62 2.91 -1.50 -13.83
N ALA A 63 1.81 -1.04 -13.22
CA ALA A 63 0.46 -1.08 -13.79
C ALA A 63 0.03 -2.48 -14.27
N MET A 64 0.47 -3.54 -13.60
CA MET A 64 0.29 -4.94 -14.01
C MET A 64 -0.78 -5.66 -13.17
N THR A 65 -1.88 -4.98 -12.82
CA THR A 65 -2.95 -5.57 -11.99
C THR A 65 -3.58 -6.80 -12.62
N GLY A 66 -3.79 -6.80 -13.93
CA GLY A 66 -4.36 -7.91 -14.70
C GLY A 66 -3.46 -9.15 -14.79
N TRP A 67 -2.17 -9.02 -14.55
CA TRP A 67 -1.21 -10.13 -14.62
C TRP A 67 -1.25 -11.04 -13.40
N ARG A 68 -1.92 -10.63 -12.32
CA ARG A 68 -2.18 -11.42 -11.11
C ARG A 68 -0.91 -12.03 -10.51
N LEU A 69 0.12 -11.22 -10.27
CA LEU A 69 1.39 -11.66 -9.70
C LEU A 69 1.81 -10.78 -8.52
N GLY A 70 2.09 -11.43 -7.40
CA GLY A 70 2.77 -10.89 -6.23
C GLY A 70 3.79 -11.90 -5.73
N TYR A 71 4.63 -11.46 -4.80
CA TYR A 71 5.67 -12.29 -4.19
C TYR A 71 5.87 -11.88 -2.73
N ILE A 72 6.49 -12.78 -1.98
CA ILE A 72 6.86 -12.53 -0.58
C ILE A 72 8.35 -12.78 -0.37
N GLY A 73 8.95 -11.97 0.50
CA GLY A 73 10.20 -12.28 1.19
C GLY A 73 9.87 -12.70 2.61
N ALA A 74 10.23 -13.92 3.02
CA ALA A 74 9.81 -14.44 4.32
C ALA A 74 10.84 -15.46 4.87
N PRO A 75 10.83 -15.74 6.20
CA PRO A 75 11.55 -16.88 6.76
C PRO A 75 11.19 -18.18 6.04
N LEU A 76 12.19 -19.06 5.87
CA LEU A 76 12.07 -20.26 5.02
C LEU A 76 10.85 -21.12 5.37
N SER A 77 10.55 -21.31 6.65
CA SER A 77 9.38 -22.09 7.09
C SER A 77 8.05 -21.51 6.62
N ILE A 78 7.91 -20.18 6.64
CA ILE A 78 6.71 -19.48 6.17
C ILE A 78 6.64 -19.57 4.64
N ALA A 79 7.74 -19.31 3.94
CA ALA A 79 7.79 -19.40 2.48
C ALA A 79 7.41 -20.81 1.98
N GLN A 80 7.91 -21.86 2.63
CA GLN A 80 7.57 -23.24 2.32
C GLN A 80 6.09 -23.56 2.58
N ALA A 81 5.53 -23.07 3.69
CA ALA A 81 4.11 -23.25 3.99
C ALA A 81 3.22 -22.53 2.96
N CYS A 82 3.56 -21.31 2.58
CA CYS A 82 2.87 -20.56 1.52
C CYS A 82 2.94 -21.30 0.18
N THR A 83 4.11 -21.83 -0.21
CA THR A 83 4.27 -22.61 -1.44
C THR A 83 3.38 -23.85 -1.43
N LYS A 84 3.31 -24.57 -0.30
CA LYS A 84 2.46 -25.76 -0.15
C LYS A 84 0.98 -25.41 -0.30
N ILE A 85 0.51 -24.36 0.37
CA ILE A 85 -0.89 -23.92 0.29
C ILE A 85 -1.22 -23.45 -1.14
N GLN A 86 -0.37 -22.58 -1.71
CA GLN A 86 -0.54 -22.07 -3.06
C GLN A 86 -0.66 -23.21 -4.09
N GLY A 87 0.20 -24.24 -3.97
CA GLY A 87 0.17 -25.41 -4.84
C GLY A 87 -1.14 -26.19 -4.78
N GLN A 88 -1.84 -26.19 -3.64
CA GLN A 88 -3.13 -26.87 -3.47
C GLN A 88 -4.31 -26.04 -4.00
N PHE A 89 -4.25 -24.70 -3.90
CA PHE A 89 -5.36 -23.83 -4.27
C PHE A 89 -5.35 -23.41 -5.74
N THR A 90 -4.19 -22.99 -6.25
CA THR A 90 -4.09 -22.39 -7.60
C THR A 90 -3.00 -23.00 -8.47
N SER A 91 -2.29 -24.00 -7.97
CA SER A 91 -1.13 -24.66 -8.59
C SER A 91 0.07 -23.74 -8.84
N GLY A 92 -0.10 -22.44 -8.80
CA GLY A 92 0.96 -21.42 -8.98
C GLY A 92 0.59 -20.33 -9.98
N THR A 93 1.46 -19.34 -10.04
CA THR A 93 1.29 -18.19 -10.94
C THR A 93 1.63 -18.58 -12.38
N SER A 94 0.85 -18.04 -13.35
CA SER A 94 1.09 -18.24 -14.78
C SER A 94 2.55 -17.97 -15.18
N GLY A 95 3.17 -18.89 -15.93
CA GLY A 95 4.54 -18.72 -16.42
C GLY A 95 4.73 -17.48 -17.31
N ILE A 96 3.70 -17.07 -18.05
CA ILE A 96 3.69 -15.83 -18.85
C ILE A 96 3.78 -14.63 -17.92
N SER A 97 2.96 -14.61 -16.85
CA SER A 97 3.00 -13.54 -15.84
C SER A 97 4.34 -13.46 -15.14
N GLN A 98 4.97 -14.60 -14.84
CA GLN A 98 6.31 -14.63 -14.24
C GLN A 98 7.35 -14.02 -15.16
N ARG A 99 7.33 -14.33 -16.45
CA ARG A 99 8.24 -13.74 -17.44
C ARG A 99 8.05 -12.23 -17.58
N ALA A 100 6.80 -11.77 -17.61
CA ALA A 100 6.49 -10.35 -17.64
C ALA A 100 6.96 -9.65 -16.36
N ALA A 101 6.80 -10.25 -15.19
CA ALA A 101 7.28 -9.71 -13.93
C ALA A 101 8.81 -9.61 -13.88
N ILE A 102 9.54 -10.60 -14.40
CA ILE A 102 11.01 -10.53 -14.52
C ILE A 102 11.41 -9.31 -15.36
N ALA A 103 10.77 -9.10 -16.51
CA ALA A 103 11.04 -7.93 -17.34
C ALA A 103 10.74 -6.62 -16.59
N ALA A 104 9.63 -6.54 -15.85
CA ALA A 104 9.24 -5.37 -15.08
C ALA A 104 10.27 -5.03 -13.99
N VAL A 105 10.62 -5.98 -13.13
CA VAL A 105 11.56 -5.75 -12.01
C VAL A 105 13.02 -5.57 -12.46
N SER A 106 13.33 -5.95 -13.70
CA SER A 106 14.64 -5.76 -14.31
C SER A 106 14.72 -4.50 -15.21
N ALA A 107 13.60 -3.79 -15.35
CA ALA A 107 13.55 -2.57 -16.16
C ALA A 107 14.31 -1.42 -15.48
N ASP A 108 14.61 -0.40 -16.28
CA ASP A 108 15.20 0.83 -15.74
C ASP A 108 14.23 1.47 -14.71
N PRO A 109 14.71 1.93 -13.55
CA PRO A 109 13.89 2.57 -12.53
C PRO A 109 13.08 3.79 -13.01
N SER A 110 13.45 4.42 -14.12
CA SER A 110 12.69 5.52 -14.72
C SER A 110 11.24 5.15 -15.03
N VAL A 111 10.97 3.88 -15.38
CA VAL A 111 9.63 3.37 -15.67
C VAL A 111 8.65 3.60 -14.51
N VAL A 112 9.09 3.36 -13.27
CA VAL A 112 8.25 3.59 -12.08
C VAL A 112 8.20 5.06 -11.68
N HIS A 113 9.21 5.84 -12.02
CA HIS A 113 9.24 7.29 -11.74
C HIS A 113 8.17 8.05 -12.52
N GLU A 114 8.00 7.77 -13.79
CA GLU A 114 6.95 8.41 -14.61
C GLU A 114 5.55 8.16 -14.01
N MET A 115 5.29 6.94 -13.57
CA MET A 115 4.03 6.59 -12.93
C MET A 115 3.85 7.29 -11.58
N ARG A 116 4.90 7.31 -10.75
CA ARG A 116 4.89 8.03 -9.47
C ARG A 116 4.55 9.50 -9.69
N ASP A 117 5.19 10.15 -10.67
CA ASP A 117 5.02 11.58 -10.93
C ASP A 117 3.61 11.88 -11.47
N ALA A 118 3.03 10.98 -12.27
CA ALA A 118 1.64 11.07 -12.69
C ALA A 118 0.67 10.95 -11.49
N PHE A 119 0.93 10.04 -10.53
CA PHE A 119 0.12 9.94 -9.31
C PHE A 119 0.32 11.13 -8.37
N LEU A 120 1.53 11.69 -8.30
CA LEU A 120 1.79 12.91 -7.54
C LEU A 120 0.95 14.08 -8.06
N SER A 121 0.94 14.28 -9.38
CA SER A 121 0.13 15.32 -10.01
C SER A 121 -1.38 15.13 -9.74
N ARG A 122 -1.87 13.89 -9.82
CA ARG A 122 -3.27 13.58 -9.51
C ARG A 122 -3.60 13.80 -8.04
N ARG A 123 -2.67 13.47 -7.13
CA ARG A 123 -2.81 13.75 -5.70
C ARG A 123 -2.97 15.25 -5.47
N ASP A 124 -2.09 16.06 -6.03
CA ASP A 124 -2.10 17.50 -5.83
C ASP A 124 -3.40 18.12 -6.37
N PHE A 125 -3.86 17.67 -7.54
CA PHE A 125 -5.13 18.08 -8.09
C PHE A 125 -6.33 17.72 -7.18
N ILE A 126 -6.43 16.47 -6.73
CA ILE A 126 -7.56 16.07 -5.88
C ILE A 126 -7.55 16.77 -4.52
N LEU A 127 -6.37 17.05 -3.95
CA LEU A 127 -6.26 17.82 -2.72
C LEU A 127 -6.73 19.27 -2.93
N GLU A 128 -6.35 19.89 -4.04
CA GLU A 128 -6.83 21.23 -4.39
C GLU A 128 -8.36 21.28 -4.48
N GLU A 129 -8.96 20.32 -5.19
CA GLU A 129 -10.43 20.28 -5.38
C GLU A 129 -11.16 19.99 -4.07
N LEU A 130 -10.69 19.03 -3.26
CA LEU A 130 -11.33 18.71 -1.99
C LEU A 130 -11.21 19.85 -0.96
N ASN A 131 -10.12 20.62 -0.98
CA ASN A 131 -9.96 21.77 -0.10
C ASN A 131 -10.91 22.94 -0.42
N LYS A 132 -11.53 22.95 -1.61
CA LYS A 132 -12.57 23.93 -1.97
C LYS A 132 -13.91 23.61 -1.31
N ILE A 133 -14.10 22.41 -0.79
CA ILE A 133 -15.36 21.95 -0.21
C ILE A 133 -15.35 22.26 1.29
N ASN A 134 -16.17 23.21 1.71
CA ASN A 134 -16.29 23.58 3.11
C ASN A 134 -16.73 22.40 3.97
N GLY A 135 -15.95 22.09 5.01
CA GLY A 135 -16.25 21.03 5.95
C GLY A 135 -15.53 19.71 5.70
N ILE A 136 -14.77 19.58 4.61
CA ILE A 136 -13.81 18.51 4.43
C ILE A 136 -12.49 18.90 5.09
N ILE A 137 -11.92 17.97 5.88
CA ILE A 137 -10.55 18.09 6.38
C ILE A 137 -9.74 16.95 5.76
N ILE A 138 -8.61 17.28 5.15
CA ILE A 138 -7.79 16.31 4.43
C ILE A 138 -6.32 16.48 4.79
N ASN A 139 -5.65 15.39 5.11
CA ASN A 139 -4.21 15.32 5.23
C ASN A 139 -3.57 15.13 3.84
N GLN A 140 -2.33 15.54 3.70
CA GLN A 140 -1.56 15.33 2.49
C GLN A 140 -0.98 13.90 2.47
N PRO A 141 -1.43 13.01 1.57
CA PRO A 141 -0.85 11.68 1.43
C PRO A 141 0.62 11.75 0.97
N GLN A 142 1.45 10.95 1.59
CA GLN A 142 2.88 10.84 1.29
C GLN A 142 3.19 9.71 0.29
N GLY A 143 2.22 8.84 0.04
CA GLY A 143 2.34 7.72 -0.89
C GLY A 143 1.00 7.07 -1.21
N ALA A 144 1.03 6.05 -2.06
CA ALA A 144 -0.11 5.38 -2.67
C ALA A 144 -0.96 6.35 -3.52
N PHE A 145 -2.20 5.98 -3.85
CA PHE A 145 -3.11 6.81 -4.64
C PHE A 145 -4.49 6.94 -3.95
N TYR A 146 -4.46 7.01 -2.61
CA TYR A 146 -5.66 7.17 -1.79
C TYR A 146 -5.65 8.52 -1.09
N VAL A 147 -6.86 9.10 -0.96
CA VAL A 147 -7.16 10.17 -0.03
C VAL A 147 -8.15 9.65 1.00
N PHE A 148 -8.02 10.12 2.24
CA PHE A 148 -8.90 9.74 3.33
C PHE A 148 -9.39 11.00 4.04
N PRO A 149 -10.42 11.68 3.50
CA PRO A 149 -10.93 12.92 4.06
C PRO A 149 -11.75 12.66 5.33
N ASP A 150 -11.62 13.54 6.31
CA ASP A 150 -12.58 13.64 7.40
C ASP A 150 -13.82 14.40 6.92
N ILE A 151 -14.94 13.71 6.97
CA ILE A 151 -16.25 14.19 6.52
C ILE A 151 -17.25 14.33 7.67
N SER A 152 -16.78 14.28 8.92
CA SER A 152 -17.63 14.30 10.12
C SER A 152 -18.51 15.55 10.20
N SER A 153 -18.06 16.66 9.59
CA SER A 153 -18.83 17.92 9.51
C SER A 153 -20.16 17.80 8.74
N PHE A 154 -20.32 16.75 7.93
CA PHE A 154 -21.55 16.47 7.17
C PHE A 154 -22.54 15.62 7.97
N PHE A 155 -22.12 15.01 9.07
CA PHE A 155 -23.02 14.19 9.88
C PHE A 155 -24.13 15.02 10.52
N ASN A 156 -25.33 14.45 10.57
CA ASN A 156 -26.59 15.08 11.01
C ASN A 156 -27.07 16.24 10.11
N LYS A 157 -26.48 16.39 8.91
CA LYS A 157 -27.04 17.28 7.88
C LYS A 157 -28.05 16.52 7.04
N SER A 158 -29.11 17.23 6.64
CA SER A 158 -30.17 16.67 5.81
C SER A 158 -30.30 17.42 4.50
N TYR A 159 -30.68 16.70 3.44
CA TYR A 159 -31.12 17.25 2.19
C TYR A 159 -32.42 16.55 1.77
N GLY A 160 -33.53 17.28 1.74
CA GLY A 160 -34.86 16.67 1.66
C GLY A 160 -35.11 15.72 2.83
N ASP A 161 -35.55 14.50 2.53
CA ASP A 161 -35.83 13.46 3.52
C ASP A 161 -34.60 12.61 3.88
N PHE A 162 -33.44 12.90 3.29
CA PHE A 162 -32.20 12.17 3.51
C PHE A 162 -31.33 12.85 4.56
N THR A 163 -30.97 12.11 5.60
CA THR A 163 -30.06 12.57 6.66
C THR A 163 -28.78 11.74 6.65
N ILE A 164 -27.63 12.40 6.61
CA ILE A 164 -26.32 11.75 6.65
C ILE A 164 -25.92 11.51 8.10
N SER A 165 -25.86 10.27 8.55
CA SER A 165 -25.45 9.93 9.94
C SER A 165 -24.07 9.24 10.01
N ASN A 166 -23.54 8.79 8.88
CA ASN A 166 -22.24 8.12 8.80
C ASN A 166 -21.64 8.23 7.37
N SER A 167 -20.41 7.74 7.19
CA SER A 167 -19.69 7.77 5.93
C SER A 167 -20.37 6.99 4.81
N ASP A 168 -20.98 5.84 5.14
CA ASP A 168 -21.65 5.01 4.15
C ASP A 168 -22.86 5.73 3.55
N GLN A 169 -23.62 6.43 4.40
CA GLN A 169 -24.75 7.24 3.93
C GLN A 169 -24.30 8.42 3.08
N LEU A 170 -23.18 9.08 3.41
CA LEU A 170 -22.64 10.10 2.53
C LEU A 170 -22.23 9.51 1.18
N ALA A 171 -21.54 8.37 1.18
CA ALA A 171 -21.12 7.71 -0.06
C ALA A 171 -22.31 7.24 -0.93
N MET A 172 -23.44 6.88 -0.30
CA MET A 172 -24.66 6.53 -1.03
C MET A 172 -25.44 7.75 -1.52
N TYR A 173 -25.22 8.93 -0.93
CA TYR A 173 -25.85 10.18 -1.33
C TYR A 173 -25.16 10.84 -2.54
N ILE A 174 -23.81 10.71 -2.65
CA ILE A 174 -23.01 11.24 -3.76
C ILE A 174 -23.18 10.38 -5.02
#